data_7841d12a348539457ce44b50a2f574f1
#
_entry.id   7841d12a348539457ce44b50a2f574f1
#
_cell.length_a   1.000
_cell.length_b   1.000
_cell.length_c   1.000
_cell.angle_alpha   90.00
_cell.angle_beta   90.00
_cell.angle_gamma   90.00
#
_symmetry.space_group_name_H-M   'P 1'
#
loop_
_entity.id
_entity.type
_entity.pdbx_description
1 polymer ?
#
loop_
_entity_poly.entity_id
_entity_poly.type
_entity_poly.pdbx_seq_one_letter_code
_entity_poly.pdbx_strand_id
1 'polypeptide(L)'
;SNKISEWKSDLTEMKPGIHERKWEIDSLCYPIRLSYGYWKETGDDSVFDEQWLKAMKLIVKTFKEQQRLDGKGPYHFQRTTAWATDGVPLGGYGYPAKPNELICSMFRPSDDATVFPYLIPSNIFAVNALKQIIEITKSKYNFKNENNYKK
;
A
#
# COMPACT_ATOMS: atom_id res chain seq x y z
N SER A 1 -6.76 18.00 14.44
CA SER A 1 -8.20 18.25 14.36
C SER A 1 -8.93 16.91 14.45
N ASN A 2 -9.81 16.76 15.45
CA ASN A 2 -10.67 15.58 15.61
C ASN A 2 -11.81 15.55 14.57
N LYS A 3 -11.52 15.82 13.30
CA LYS A 3 -12.54 15.69 12.28
C LYS A 3 -12.86 14.21 12.08
N ILE A 4 -14.08 13.85 12.42
CA ILE A 4 -14.64 12.53 12.13
C ILE A 4 -14.84 12.47 10.62
N SER A 5 -14.38 11.39 9.97
CA SER A 5 -14.59 11.15 8.54
C SER A 5 -16.08 11.10 8.20
N GLU A 6 -16.46 11.50 7.00
CA GLU A 6 -17.79 11.29 6.43
C GLU A 6 -18.14 9.78 6.36
N TRP A 7 -17.15 8.93 6.23
CA TRP A 7 -17.26 7.45 6.19
C TRP A 7 -17.24 6.78 7.57
N LYS A 8 -17.49 7.53 8.64
CA LYS A 8 -17.52 7.01 10.02
C LYS A 8 -18.50 5.86 10.25
N SER A 9 -19.50 5.72 9.37
CA SER A 9 -20.52 4.66 9.42
C SER A 9 -20.12 3.39 8.70
N ASP A 10 -18.94 3.33 8.08
CA ASP A 10 -18.42 2.09 7.51
C ASP A 10 -18.33 1.00 8.57
N LEU A 11 -18.64 -0.24 8.18
CA LEU A 11 -18.64 -1.41 9.07
C LEU A 11 -17.24 -1.97 9.32
N THR A 12 -16.20 -1.22 8.95
CA THR A 12 -14.81 -1.50 9.25
C THR A 12 -14.35 -0.73 10.48
N GLU A 13 -13.21 -1.09 11.06
CA GLU A 13 -12.64 -0.41 12.22
C GLU A 13 -12.21 1.02 11.89
N MET A 14 -13.12 1.97 11.98
CA MET A 14 -12.84 3.39 11.78
C MET A 14 -12.24 4.01 13.05
N LYS A 15 -11.21 4.83 12.88
CA LYS A 15 -10.50 5.54 13.98
C LYS A 15 -10.34 7.02 13.63
N PRO A 16 -10.22 7.92 14.63
CA PRO A 16 -9.89 9.31 14.36
C PRO A 16 -8.63 9.44 13.47
N GLY A 17 -8.70 10.29 12.46
CA GLY A 17 -7.62 10.51 11.50
C GLY A 17 -7.62 9.55 10.29
N ILE A 18 -8.49 8.54 10.29
CA ILE A 18 -8.71 7.69 9.11
C ILE A 18 -9.91 8.25 8.36
N HIS A 19 -9.71 8.53 7.07
CA HIS A 19 -10.79 8.97 6.18
C HIS A 19 -11.64 7.79 5.74
N GLU A 20 -11.01 6.75 5.18
CA GLU A 20 -11.62 5.54 4.64
C GLU A 20 -10.65 4.37 4.75
N ARG A 21 -11.16 3.13 4.72
CA ARG A 21 -10.32 1.92 4.82
C ARG A 21 -10.40 0.99 3.61
N LYS A 22 -10.76 1.52 2.47
CA LYS A 22 -10.65 0.77 1.22
C LYS A 22 -9.18 0.39 0.98
N TRP A 23 -8.94 -0.84 0.60
CA TRP A 23 -7.61 -1.34 0.28
C TRP A 23 -7.38 -1.36 -1.23
N GLU A 24 -6.39 -0.60 -1.66
CA GLU A 24 -5.93 -0.49 -3.03
C GLU A 24 -4.40 -0.61 -3.08
N ILE A 25 -3.87 -1.45 -3.96
CA ILE A 25 -2.42 -1.64 -4.09
C ILE A 25 -1.73 -0.36 -4.55
N ASP A 26 -2.31 0.32 -5.53
CA ASP A 26 -1.74 1.52 -6.14
C ASP A 26 -1.64 2.70 -5.16
N SER A 27 -2.57 2.83 -4.23
CA SER A 27 -2.53 3.86 -3.18
C SER A 27 -1.21 3.86 -2.39
N LEU A 28 -0.60 2.68 -2.19
CA LEU A 28 0.71 2.57 -1.55
C LEU A 28 1.89 2.71 -2.53
N CYS A 29 1.66 2.59 -3.82
CA CYS A 29 2.69 2.76 -4.84
C CYS A 29 2.96 4.23 -5.15
N TYR A 30 1.95 5.10 -5.09
CA TYR A 30 2.08 6.52 -5.43
C TYR A 30 3.09 7.29 -4.58
N PRO A 31 3.13 7.16 -3.24
CA PRO A 31 4.14 7.83 -2.43
C PRO A 31 5.58 7.43 -2.82
N ILE A 32 5.78 6.17 -3.19
CA ILE A 32 7.08 5.65 -3.61
C ILE A 32 7.47 6.29 -4.95
N ARG A 33 6.56 6.25 -5.92
CA ARG A 33 6.76 6.85 -7.24
C ARG A 33 7.06 8.34 -7.14
N LEU A 34 6.33 9.07 -6.29
CA LEU A 34 6.54 10.50 -6.08
C LEU A 34 7.93 10.76 -5.49
N SER A 35 8.30 10.05 -4.42
CA SER A 35 9.61 10.17 -3.78
C SER A 35 10.75 9.87 -4.76
N TYR A 36 10.61 8.80 -5.54
CA TYR A 36 11.60 8.41 -6.53
C TYR A 36 11.74 9.45 -7.64
N GLY A 37 10.62 9.92 -8.21
CA GLY A 37 10.63 10.94 -9.25
C GLY A 37 11.25 12.25 -8.76
N TYR A 38 10.87 12.72 -7.58
CA TYR A 38 11.46 13.90 -6.97
C TYR A 38 12.98 13.79 -6.85
N TRP A 39 13.46 12.68 -6.29
CA TRP A 39 14.90 12.45 -6.14
C TRP A 39 15.64 12.41 -7.48
N LYS A 40 15.06 11.74 -8.49
CA LYS A 40 15.69 11.65 -9.82
C LYS A 40 15.81 13.02 -10.49
N GLU A 41 14.83 13.89 -10.33
CA GLU A 41 14.80 15.22 -10.94
C GLU A 41 15.66 16.24 -10.20
N THR A 42 15.70 16.16 -8.86
CA THR A 42 16.36 17.19 -8.03
C THR A 42 17.73 16.78 -7.50
N GLY A 43 18.01 15.49 -7.42
CA GLY A 43 19.16 14.94 -6.71
C GLY A 43 19.04 15.04 -5.17
N ASP A 44 17.97 15.65 -4.65
CA ASP A 44 17.78 15.85 -3.21
C ASP A 44 17.30 14.56 -2.55
N ASP A 45 18.13 14.00 -1.69
CA ASP A 45 17.86 12.79 -0.90
C ASP A 45 17.51 13.09 0.57
N SER A 46 17.37 14.37 0.93
CA SER A 46 17.09 14.80 2.31
C SER A 46 15.73 14.30 2.82
N VAL A 47 14.79 14.08 1.91
CA VAL A 47 13.45 13.56 2.21
C VAL A 47 13.44 12.09 2.66
N PHE A 48 14.53 11.34 2.42
CA PHE A 48 14.65 9.94 2.81
C PHE A 48 15.20 9.81 4.24
N ASP A 49 14.43 10.29 5.18
CA ASP A 49 14.71 10.23 6.60
C ASP A 49 14.24 8.90 7.23
N GLU A 50 14.39 8.79 8.55
CA GLU A 50 13.94 7.61 9.30
C GLU A 50 12.42 7.40 9.23
N GLN A 51 11.63 8.48 9.15
CA GLN A 51 10.17 8.41 9.04
C GLN A 51 9.78 7.86 7.66
N TRP A 52 10.43 8.34 6.59
CA TRP A 52 10.25 7.79 5.26
C TRP A 52 10.60 6.30 5.22
N LEU A 53 11.75 5.91 5.77
CA LEU A 53 12.17 4.50 5.80
C LEU A 53 11.17 3.62 6.58
N LYS A 54 10.63 4.12 7.69
CA LYS A 54 9.59 3.43 8.46
C LYS A 54 8.31 3.25 7.62
N ALA A 55 7.90 4.27 6.87
CA ALA A 55 6.75 4.18 5.98
C ALA A 55 6.97 3.12 4.88
N MET A 56 8.15 3.09 4.25
CA MET A 56 8.47 2.07 3.24
C MET A 56 8.44 0.65 3.80
N LYS A 57 8.96 0.45 5.00
CA LYS A 57 8.89 -0.86 5.70
C LYS A 57 7.44 -1.30 5.96
N LEU A 58 6.55 -0.36 6.32
CA LEU A 58 5.13 -0.65 6.51
C LEU A 58 4.45 -1.01 5.19
N ILE A 59 4.76 -0.32 4.10
CA ILE A 59 4.24 -0.64 2.77
C ILE A 59 4.65 -2.07 2.36
N VAL A 60 5.93 -2.40 2.48
CA VAL A 60 6.44 -3.75 2.13
C VAL A 60 5.78 -4.81 3.01
N LYS A 61 5.62 -4.54 4.31
CA LYS A 61 4.91 -5.44 5.22
C LYS A 61 3.47 -5.66 4.76
N THR A 62 2.74 -4.59 4.45
CA THR A 62 1.35 -4.66 3.98
C THR A 62 1.24 -5.46 2.68
N PHE A 63 2.13 -5.27 1.73
CA PHE A 63 2.14 -6.05 0.49
C PHE A 63 2.32 -7.55 0.76
N LYS A 64 3.24 -7.92 1.67
CA LYS A 64 3.44 -9.33 2.07
C LYS A 64 2.20 -9.92 2.73
N GLU A 65 1.59 -9.20 3.67
CA GLU A 65 0.39 -9.66 4.37
C GLU A 65 -0.80 -9.80 3.41
N GLN A 66 -0.91 -8.93 2.42
CA GLN A 66 -1.96 -8.96 1.40
C GLN A 66 -1.71 -9.98 0.27
N GLN A 67 -0.58 -10.66 0.23
CA GLN A 67 -0.45 -11.89 -0.57
C GLN A 67 -1.33 -13.03 -0.03
N ARG A 68 -1.77 -12.93 1.23
CA ARG A 68 -2.69 -13.85 1.89
C ARG A 68 -2.23 -15.32 1.88
N LEU A 69 -0.90 -15.54 1.97
CA LEU A 69 -0.33 -16.88 1.99
C LEU A 69 -0.70 -17.62 3.28
N ASP A 70 -0.73 -16.89 4.41
CA ASP A 70 -0.96 -17.45 5.75
C ASP A 70 -2.32 -17.03 6.35
N GLY A 71 -3.22 -16.44 5.55
CA GLY A 71 -4.52 -16.00 6.05
C GLY A 71 -5.20 -14.95 5.17
N LYS A 72 -6.23 -14.31 5.72
CA LYS A 72 -7.08 -13.34 4.97
C LYS A 72 -6.42 -11.96 4.75
N GLY A 73 -5.28 -11.69 5.37
CA GLY A 73 -4.66 -10.37 5.39
C GLY A 73 -5.33 -9.41 6.40
N PRO A 74 -4.71 -8.24 6.65
CA PRO A 74 -5.15 -7.30 7.69
C PRO A 74 -6.32 -6.41 7.26
N TYR A 75 -6.63 -6.35 5.97
CA TYR A 75 -7.68 -5.46 5.45
C TYR A 75 -8.95 -6.22 5.15
N HIS A 76 -10.06 -5.66 5.60
CA HIS A 76 -11.43 -5.99 5.18
C HIS A 76 -12.21 -4.70 5.04
N PHE A 77 -13.23 -4.67 4.19
CA PHE A 77 -14.05 -3.49 3.97
C PHE A 77 -15.50 -3.84 3.76
N GLN A 78 -16.35 -3.21 4.55
CA GLN A 78 -17.80 -3.31 4.42
C GLN A 78 -18.42 -1.91 4.61
N ARG A 79 -19.41 -1.63 3.78
CA ARG A 79 -20.21 -0.40 3.83
C ARG A 79 -21.68 -0.75 3.54
N THR A 80 -22.59 -0.07 4.20
CA THR A 80 -24.00 -0.11 3.82
C THR A 80 -24.20 0.83 2.64
N THR A 81 -24.44 0.28 1.46
CA THR A 81 -24.54 1.03 0.22
C THR A 81 -25.53 0.35 -0.74
N ALA A 82 -26.15 1.14 -1.61
CA ALA A 82 -26.96 0.64 -2.72
C ALA A 82 -26.10 0.24 -3.94
N TRP A 83 -24.82 0.62 -3.96
CA TRP A 83 -23.92 0.37 -5.08
C TRP A 83 -23.14 -0.94 -4.86
N ALA A 84 -23.37 -1.93 -5.68
CA ALA A 84 -22.73 -3.23 -5.58
C ALA A 84 -21.19 -3.16 -5.68
N THR A 85 -20.65 -2.13 -6.37
CA THR A 85 -19.22 -1.91 -6.54
C THR A 85 -18.57 -1.14 -5.41
N ASP A 86 -19.34 -0.64 -4.44
CA ASP A 86 -18.85 0.13 -3.29
C ASP A 86 -18.75 -0.70 -2.01
N GLY A 87 -18.81 -2.01 -2.12
CA GLY A 87 -18.71 -2.94 -1.00
C GLY A 87 -18.00 -4.23 -1.39
N VAL A 88 -17.40 -4.88 -0.39
CA VAL A 88 -16.66 -6.14 -0.58
C VAL A 88 -17.45 -7.28 0.07
N PRO A 89 -17.79 -8.34 -0.69
CA PRO A 89 -18.58 -9.45 -0.16
C PRO A 89 -17.83 -10.32 0.84
N LEU A 90 -18.51 -11.27 1.43
CA LEU A 90 -17.98 -12.32 2.31
C LEU A 90 -17.22 -11.75 3.52
N GLY A 91 -17.88 -10.89 4.27
CA GLY A 91 -17.32 -10.27 5.47
C GLY A 91 -16.25 -9.24 5.16
N GLY A 92 -16.27 -8.67 3.94
CA GLY A 92 -15.35 -7.63 3.53
C GLY A 92 -13.99 -8.14 3.02
N TYR A 93 -13.82 -9.44 2.85
CA TYR A 93 -12.55 -10.01 2.36
C TYR A 93 -12.55 -10.34 0.87
N GLY A 94 -13.70 -10.29 0.22
CA GLY A 94 -13.87 -10.65 -1.18
C GLY A 94 -13.99 -12.16 -1.42
N TYR A 95 -14.13 -12.55 -2.67
CA TYR A 95 -14.24 -13.94 -3.05
C TYR A 95 -12.97 -14.73 -2.74
N PRO A 96 -13.09 -16.01 -2.33
CA PRO A 96 -11.94 -16.87 -2.08
C PRO A 96 -11.08 -16.98 -3.34
N ALA A 97 -9.78 -16.89 -3.15
CA ALA A 97 -8.80 -17.09 -4.21
C ALA A 97 -7.66 -17.96 -3.71
N LYS A 98 -7.11 -18.79 -4.60
CA LYS A 98 -5.93 -19.58 -4.27
C LYS A 98 -4.72 -18.63 -4.22
N PRO A 99 -3.99 -18.57 -3.10
CA PRO A 99 -2.77 -17.78 -3.01
C PRO A 99 -1.75 -18.17 -4.08
N ASN A 100 -1.13 -17.19 -4.72
CA ASN A 100 -0.18 -17.37 -5.82
C ASN A 100 0.94 -16.32 -5.80
N GLU A 101 1.25 -15.78 -4.62
CA GLU A 101 2.27 -14.77 -4.38
C GLU A 101 1.95 -13.37 -4.94
N LEU A 102 0.87 -13.20 -5.69
CA LEU A 102 0.38 -11.87 -6.06
C LEU A 102 -0.32 -11.20 -4.88
N ILE A 103 -0.28 -9.88 -4.86
CA ILE A 103 -0.97 -9.07 -3.86
C ILE A 103 -2.46 -9.03 -4.20
N CYS A 104 -3.31 -9.40 -3.23
CA CYS A 104 -4.76 -9.25 -3.37
C CYS A 104 -5.14 -7.78 -3.26
N SER A 105 -5.96 -7.29 -4.20
CA SER A 105 -6.58 -5.97 -4.15
C SER A 105 -8.07 -6.09 -3.89
N MET A 106 -8.62 -5.24 -3.04
CA MET A 106 -10.06 -5.21 -2.76
C MET A 106 -10.78 -4.22 -3.66
N PHE A 107 -10.10 -3.13 -4.02
CA PHE A 107 -10.58 -2.10 -4.90
C PHE A 107 -9.61 -1.85 -6.05
N ARG A 108 -10.15 -1.26 -7.11
CA ARG A 108 -9.39 -0.81 -8.29
C ARG A 108 -9.05 0.68 -8.13
N PRO A 109 -8.10 1.22 -8.91
CA PRO A 109 -7.82 2.66 -8.94
C PRO A 109 -9.02 3.55 -9.31
N SER A 110 -10.11 2.95 -9.78
CA SER A 110 -11.39 3.62 -10.04
C SER A 110 -12.33 3.63 -8.83
N ASP A 111 -11.85 3.19 -7.67
CA ASP A 111 -12.62 3.09 -6.42
C ASP A 111 -13.76 2.05 -6.45
N ASP A 112 -13.77 1.15 -7.42
CA ASP A 112 -14.71 0.04 -7.50
C ASP A 112 -14.11 -1.25 -6.92
N ALA A 113 -14.93 -2.03 -6.21
CA ALA A 113 -14.54 -3.33 -5.69
C ALA A 113 -14.16 -4.31 -6.80
N THR A 114 -13.13 -5.11 -6.54
CA THR A 114 -12.71 -6.17 -7.45
C THR A 114 -13.58 -7.40 -7.30
N VAL A 115 -13.89 -8.07 -8.42
CA VAL A 115 -14.47 -9.42 -8.42
C VAL A 115 -13.34 -10.45 -8.32
N PHE A 116 -12.29 -10.27 -9.12
CA PHE A 116 -11.07 -11.08 -9.08
C PHE A 116 -10.00 -10.34 -8.29
N PRO A 117 -9.48 -10.92 -7.20
CA PRO A 117 -8.64 -10.16 -6.26
C PRO A 117 -7.23 -9.86 -6.79
N TYR A 118 -6.78 -10.50 -7.85
CA TYR A 118 -5.45 -10.27 -8.41
C TYR A 118 -5.48 -9.27 -9.57
N LEU A 119 -5.49 -7.99 -9.23
CA LEU A 119 -5.44 -6.90 -10.20
C LEU A 119 -4.02 -6.78 -10.77
N ILE A 120 -3.81 -7.33 -11.96
CA ILE A 120 -2.49 -7.44 -12.58
C ILE A 120 -1.80 -6.10 -12.80
N PRO A 121 -2.45 -5.05 -13.35
CA PRO A 121 -1.80 -3.75 -13.52
C PRO A 121 -1.25 -3.17 -12.20
N SER A 122 -2.01 -3.25 -11.11
CA SER A 122 -1.56 -2.76 -9.81
C SER A 122 -0.44 -3.63 -9.21
N ASN A 123 -0.42 -4.93 -9.47
CA ASN A 123 0.70 -5.79 -9.09
C ASN A 123 1.99 -5.42 -9.85
N ILE A 124 1.90 -5.11 -11.15
CA ILE A 124 3.03 -4.61 -11.92
C ILE A 124 3.52 -3.26 -11.37
N PHE A 125 2.59 -2.39 -10.98
CA PHE A 125 2.95 -1.11 -10.35
C PHE A 125 3.67 -1.34 -9.01
N ALA A 126 3.21 -2.29 -8.18
CA ALA A 126 3.89 -2.66 -6.94
C ALA A 126 5.32 -3.18 -7.18
N VAL A 127 5.53 -4.02 -8.21
CA VAL A 127 6.88 -4.48 -8.59
C VAL A 127 7.80 -3.30 -8.93
N ASN A 128 7.31 -2.33 -9.70
CA ASN A 128 8.09 -1.15 -10.04
C ASN A 128 8.37 -0.29 -8.81
N ALA A 129 7.37 -0.08 -7.94
CA ALA A 129 7.54 0.64 -6.69
C ALA A 129 8.59 -0.02 -5.77
N LEU A 130 8.57 -1.35 -5.65
CA LEU A 130 9.57 -2.08 -4.87
C LEU A 130 11.00 -1.93 -5.45
N LYS A 131 11.16 -1.94 -6.78
CA LYS A 131 12.45 -1.65 -7.42
C LYS A 131 12.94 -0.24 -7.10
N GLN A 132 12.04 0.75 -7.09
CA GLN A 132 12.36 2.13 -6.72
C GLN A 132 12.80 2.24 -5.25
N ILE A 133 12.12 1.57 -4.32
CA ILE A 133 12.57 1.51 -2.90
C ILE A 133 13.98 0.92 -2.82
N ILE A 134 14.26 -0.18 -3.53
CA ILE A 134 15.58 -0.81 -3.52
C ILE A 134 16.65 0.16 -4.03
N GLU A 135 16.38 0.89 -5.10
CA GLU A 135 17.34 1.85 -5.66
C GLU A 135 17.62 3.00 -4.68
N ILE A 136 16.57 3.62 -4.11
CA ILE A 136 16.69 4.67 -3.11
C ILE A 136 17.49 4.17 -1.89
N THR A 137 17.14 3.01 -1.36
CA THR A 137 17.79 2.48 -0.15
C THR A 137 19.26 2.13 -0.38
N LYS A 138 19.60 1.58 -1.53
CA LYS A 138 21.00 1.36 -1.92
C LYS A 138 21.77 2.66 -2.02
N SER A 139 21.21 3.67 -2.66
CA SER A 139 21.86 4.98 -2.79
C SER A 139 22.06 5.65 -1.43
N LYS A 140 20.99 5.74 -0.63
CA LYS A 140 21.01 6.52 0.62
C LYS A 140 21.76 5.84 1.77
N TYR A 141 21.64 4.52 1.90
CA TYR A 141 22.10 3.81 3.10
C TYR A 141 23.33 2.94 2.89
N ASN A 142 23.61 2.41 1.68
CA ASN A 142 24.81 1.63 1.44
C ASN A 142 26.10 2.47 1.33
N PHE A 143 26.02 3.71 0.84
CA PHE A 143 27.18 4.62 0.83
C PHE A 143 27.69 4.97 2.24
N LYS A 144 26.86 4.90 3.28
CA LYS A 144 27.31 5.12 4.65
C LYS A 144 28.19 3.99 5.20
N ASN A 145 28.03 2.77 4.71
CA ASN A 145 28.84 1.63 5.18
C ASN A 145 30.26 1.68 4.60
N GLU A 146 30.45 2.10 3.37
CA GLU A 146 31.79 2.19 2.76
C GLU A 146 32.67 3.28 3.37
N ASN A 147 32.08 4.38 3.86
CA ASN A 147 32.82 5.46 4.51
C ASN A 147 33.21 5.17 5.97
N ASN A 148 32.55 4.20 6.62
CA ASN A 148 32.92 3.81 8.00
C ASN A 148 34.06 2.82 8.09
N TYR A 149 34.51 2.22 6.98
CA TYR A 149 35.68 1.33 6.93
C TYR A 149 36.96 2.02 6.43
N LYS A 150 36.92 3.34 6.19
CA LYS A 150 38.09 4.14 5.75
C LYS A 150 38.57 5.14 6.83
N LYS A 151 38.36 4.84 8.10
CA LYS A 151 38.99 5.58 9.22
C LYS A 151 39.84 4.67 10.04
#